data_4bbe80ccedd8330ea09a6cd5da22a938
#
_entry.id   4bbe80ccedd8330ea09a6cd5da22a938
#
_cell.length_a   1.000
_cell.length_b   1.000
_cell.length_c   1.000
_cell.angle_alpha   90.00
_cell.angle_beta   90.00
_cell.angle_gamma   90.00
#
_symmetry.space_group_name_H-M   'P 1'
#
loop_
_entity.id
_entity.type
_entity.pdbx_description
1 polymer ?
#
loop_
_entity_poly.entity_id
_entity_poly.type
_entity_poly.pdbx_seq_one_letter_code
_entity_poly.pdbx_strand_id
1 'polypeptide(L)'
;FVFALVCEESGHDQVHETVGVNNTGRSFNSVMAVELSAGSPGNPMVNAGAMATTALVPGETPDAQWEFIRAGLSRFAGRELTVDEEVFAEEMATNQRNRAIARLLESYGRITREPGPVVEVYTRQCSLSVTVTDLSVMGATLANGGVNPVTGEYVVSPEVCRDTIAVLASCGMYECSGEWMFEIGMPAKSGVSGGIVAVAPGKCAVAAYAPPLDPAGTSVRGQRVCSYLSRSLGLNLFASAAGQLGHLPELPDAT
;
A
#
# COMPACT_ATOMS: atom_id res chain seq x y z
N PHE A 1 -0.31 2.78 2.37
CA PHE A 1 -0.32 3.92 3.31
C PHE A 1 -0.78 3.50 4.71
N VAL A 2 -1.95 2.84 4.89
CA VAL A 2 -2.38 2.38 6.23
C VAL A 2 -1.37 1.44 6.88
N PHE A 3 -0.76 0.53 6.11
CA PHE A 3 0.35 -0.30 6.58
C PHE A 3 1.51 0.56 7.13
N ALA A 4 1.88 1.62 6.43
CA ALA A 4 2.93 2.55 6.91
C ALA A 4 2.54 3.22 8.23
N LEU A 5 1.29 3.69 8.35
CA LEU A 5 0.81 4.30 9.60
C LEU A 5 0.83 3.32 10.78
N VAL A 6 0.45 2.06 10.55
CA VAL A 6 0.47 1.03 11.60
C VAL A 6 1.90 0.63 11.97
N CYS A 7 2.82 0.55 10.99
CA CYS A 7 4.24 0.29 11.26
C CYS A 7 4.89 1.43 12.07
N GLU A 8 4.55 2.69 11.77
CA GLU A 8 5.05 3.85 12.51
C GLU A 8 4.62 3.81 13.99
N GLU A 9 3.38 3.39 14.24
CA GLU A 9 2.78 3.38 15.59
C GLU A 9 3.18 2.14 16.41
N SER A 10 3.15 0.96 15.79
CA SER A 10 3.28 -0.33 16.49
C SER A 10 4.64 -1.01 16.29
N GLY A 11 5.47 -0.49 15.39
CA GLY A 11 6.74 -1.10 15.00
C GLY A 11 6.58 -2.16 13.90
N HIS A 12 7.66 -2.31 13.13
CA HIS A 12 7.72 -3.22 11.97
C HIS A 12 7.50 -4.68 12.36
N ASP A 13 8.19 -5.17 13.39
CA ASP A 13 8.19 -6.59 13.77
C ASP A 13 6.79 -7.09 14.11
N GLN A 14 6.03 -6.33 14.92
CA GLN A 14 4.67 -6.69 15.31
C GLN A 14 3.74 -6.81 14.09
N VAL A 15 3.85 -5.88 13.16
CA VAL A 15 3.02 -5.88 11.95
C VAL A 15 3.42 -7.03 11.02
N HIS A 16 4.74 -7.27 10.87
CA HIS A 16 5.26 -8.36 10.06
C HIS A 16 4.84 -9.75 10.56
N GLU A 17 4.88 -10.00 11.86
CA GLU A 17 4.45 -11.27 12.46
C GLU A 17 2.96 -11.56 12.21
N THR A 18 2.12 -10.52 12.23
CA THR A 18 0.68 -10.67 12.05
C THR A 18 0.28 -10.75 10.58
N VAL A 19 0.83 -9.87 9.74
CA VAL A 19 0.37 -9.66 8.35
C VAL A 19 1.23 -10.40 7.33
N GLY A 20 2.55 -10.44 7.53
CA GLY A 20 3.52 -10.95 6.56
C GLY A 20 3.85 -9.93 5.46
N VAL A 21 4.80 -10.29 4.58
CA VAL A 21 5.32 -9.43 3.51
C VAL A 21 5.56 -10.18 2.19
N ASN A 22 5.12 -11.43 2.11
CA ASN A 22 5.40 -12.27 0.95
C ASN A 22 4.27 -12.23 -0.08
N ASN A 23 4.62 -12.26 -1.36
CA ASN A 23 3.66 -12.39 -2.43
C ASN A 23 2.93 -13.74 -2.33
N THR A 24 1.60 -13.72 -2.49
CA THR A 24 0.77 -14.93 -2.41
C THR A 24 0.73 -15.72 -3.72
N GLY A 25 1.14 -15.13 -4.83
CA GLY A 25 1.00 -15.69 -6.18
C GLY A 25 -0.46 -15.91 -6.61
N ARG A 26 -1.41 -15.23 -5.95
CA ARG A 26 -2.85 -15.38 -6.17
C ARG A 26 -3.53 -14.02 -6.22
N SER A 27 -4.76 -14.00 -6.75
CA SER A 27 -5.57 -12.78 -6.82
C SER A 27 -5.74 -12.14 -5.44
N PHE A 28 -5.86 -10.83 -5.41
CA PHE A 28 -5.91 -10.00 -4.19
C PHE A 28 -7.02 -10.35 -3.19
N ASN A 29 -8.09 -11.00 -3.64
CA ASN A 29 -9.25 -11.38 -2.83
C ASN A 29 -9.40 -12.91 -2.67
N SER A 30 -8.30 -13.65 -2.77
CA SER A 30 -8.31 -15.11 -2.72
C SER A 30 -8.47 -15.64 -1.29
N VAL A 31 -9.57 -16.34 -1.02
CA VAL A 31 -9.79 -17.11 0.21
C VAL A 31 -8.78 -18.26 0.29
N MET A 32 -8.52 -18.92 -0.83
CA MET A 32 -7.56 -20.03 -0.91
C MET A 32 -6.12 -19.61 -0.57
N ALA A 33 -5.75 -18.36 -0.74
CA ALA A 33 -4.43 -17.89 -0.34
C ALA A 33 -4.25 -18.01 1.18
N VAL A 34 -5.26 -17.69 1.97
CA VAL A 34 -5.24 -17.79 3.43
C VAL A 34 -5.23 -19.26 3.88
N GLU A 35 -6.09 -20.09 3.30
CA GLU A 35 -6.18 -21.51 3.63
C GLU A 35 -4.87 -22.27 3.36
N LEU A 36 -4.29 -22.08 2.18
CA LEU A 36 -3.05 -22.77 1.79
C LEU A 36 -1.81 -22.27 2.54
N SER A 37 -1.91 -21.10 3.16
CA SER A 37 -0.83 -20.49 3.95
C SER A 37 -1.03 -20.65 5.46
N ALA A 38 -1.81 -21.65 5.88
CA ALA A 38 -2.12 -21.94 7.29
C ALA A 38 -2.62 -20.68 8.07
N GLY A 39 -3.52 -19.95 7.45
CA GLY A 39 -4.12 -18.74 8.03
C GLY A 39 -3.27 -17.47 7.88
N SER A 40 -2.12 -17.51 7.23
CA SER A 40 -1.34 -16.29 6.99
C SER A 40 -2.10 -15.33 6.06
N PRO A 41 -2.22 -14.04 6.41
CA PRO A 41 -2.77 -13.03 5.52
C PRO A 41 -1.92 -12.76 4.27
N GLY A 42 -0.65 -13.17 4.29
CA GLY A 42 0.31 -13.05 3.18
C GLY A 42 1.06 -11.73 3.16
N ASN A 43 0.37 -10.63 2.88
CA ASN A 43 0.96 -9.30 2.83
C ASN A 43 -0.12 -8.20 2.87
N PRO A 44 0.21 -6.94 3.21
CA PRO A 44 -0.76 -5.86 3.38
C PRO A 44 -1.38 -5.34 2.07
N MET A 45 -0.94 -5.84 0.90
CA MET A 45 -1.40 -5.35 -0.41
C MET A 45 -2.59 -6.15 -0.96
N VAL A 46 -2.91 -7.31 -0.36
CA VAL A 46 -4.10 -8.13 -0.65
C VAL A 46 -5.16 -7.95 0.44
N ASN A 47 -6.44 -8.25 0.13
CA ASN A 47 -7.56 -7.97 1.04
C ASN A 47 -7.37 -8.59 2.43
N ALA A 48 -6.90 -9.84 2.50
CA ALA A 48 -6.66 -10.51 3.78
C ALA A 48 -5.65 -9.75 4.65
N GLY A 49 -4.50 -9.38 4.09
CA GLY A 49 -3.49 -8.64 4.82
C GLY A 49 -3.87 -7.19 5.10
N ALA A 50 -4.62 -6.54 4.20
CA ALA A 50 -5.13 -5.19 4.42
C ALA A 50 -6.13 -5.15 5.60
N MET A 51 -7.03 -6.14 5.70
CA MET A 51 -7.94 -6.26 6.85
C MET A 51 -7.20 -6.62 8.14
N ALA A 52 -6.21 -7.52 8.08
CA ALA A 52 -5.35 -7.79 9.24
C ALA A 52 -4.58 -6.54 9.69
N THR A 53 -4.07 -5.73 8.77
CA THR A 53 -3.45 -4.43 9.05
C THR A 53 -4.47 -3.46 9.69
N THR A 54 -5.70 -3.39 9.16
CA THR A 54 -6.77 -2.55 9.72
C THR A 54 -7.11 -2.95 11.15
N ALA A 55 -7.09 -4.25 11.47
CA ALA A 55 -7.33 -4.75 12.82
C ALA A 55 -6.24 -4.32 13.84
N LEU A 56 -5.03 -4.00 13.37
CA LEU A 56 -3.92 -3.49 14.19
C LEU A 56 -3.95 -1.98 14.39
N VAL A 57 -4.80 -1.25 13.69
CA VAL A 57 -4.92 0.20 13.84
C VAL A 57 -5.28 0.56 15.29
N PRO A 58 -4.55 1.53 15.91
CA PRO A 58 -4.84 1.94 17.27
C PRO A 58 -6.24 2.56 17.42
N GLY A 59 -6.82 2.42 18.61
CA GLY A 59 -8.16 2.91 18.96
C GLY A 59 -9.00 1.82 19.60
N GLU A 60 -9.76 2.20 20.65
CA GLU A 60 -10.64 1.29 21.39
C GLU A 60 -11.96 1.01 20.65
N THR A 61 -12.36 1.91 19.76
CA THR A 61 -13.61 1.81 19.00
C THR A 61 -13.35 1.87 17.49
N PRO A 62 -14.26 1.34 16.66
CA PRO A 62 -14.17 1.46 15.20
C PRO A 62 -14.07 2.91 14.72
N ASP A 63 -14.76 3.85 15.38
CA ASP A 63 -14.68 5.26 15.03
C ASP A 63 -13.31 5.88 15.37
N ALA A 64 -12.69 5.48 16.49
CA ALA A 64 -11.34 5.92 16.81
C ALA A 64 -10.31 5.38 15.83
N GLN A 65 -10.45 4.11 15.41
CA GLN A 65 -9.61 3.50 14.36
C GLN A 65 -9.79 4.21 13.01
N TRP A 66 -11.03 4.47 12.65
CA TRP A 66 -11.35 5.21 11.43
C TRP A 66 -10.72 6.61 11.43
N GLU A 67 -10.85 7.36 12.52
CA GLU A 67 -10.28 8.70 12.61
C GLU A 67 -8.76 8.71 12.52
N PHE A 68 -8.08 7.72 13.13
CA PHE A 68 -6.63 7.52 12.97
C PHE A 68 -6.25 7.31 11.50
N ILE A 69 -6.97 6.44 10.78
CA ILE A 69 -6.73 6.17 9.36
C ILE A 69 -6.97 7.42 8.52
N ARG A 70 -8.12 8.08 8.70
CA ARG A 70 -8.52 9.27 7.94
C ARG A 70 -7.52 10.40 8.12
N ALA A 71 -7.15 10.68 9.37
CA ALA A 71 -6.17 11.71 9.71
C ALA A 71 -4.79 11.38 9.10
N GLY A 72 -4.31 10.15 9.25
CA GLY A 72 -3.03 9.72 8.69
C GLY A 72 -2.98 9.79 7.16
N LEU A 73 -4.02 9.32 6.47
CA LEU A 73 -4.11 9.39 5.01
C LEU A 73 -4.23 10.84 4.52
N SER A 74 -4.93 11.72 5.26
CA SER A 74 -5.01 13.15 4.98
C SER A 74 -3.63 13.83 5.08
N ARG A 75 -2.82 13.45 6.07
CA ARG A 75 -1.43 13.93 6.19
C ARG A 75 -0.57 13.48 5.00
N PHE A 76 -0.73 12.23 4.55
CA PHE A 76 -0.06 11.75 3.32
C PHE A 76 -0.49 12.56 2.09
N ALA A 77 -1.78 12.89 1.95
CA ALA A 77 -2.31 13.65 0.82
C ALA A 77 -2.01 15.16 0.90
N GLY A 78 -1.68 15.68 2.09
CA GLY A 78 -1.49 17.12 2.33
C GLY A 78 -2.78 17.92 2.33
N ARG A 79 -3.92 17.27 2.45
CA ARG A 79 -5.26 17.86 2.61
C ARG A 79 -6.20 16.90 3.33
N GLU A 80 -7.29 17.42 3.86
CA GLU A 80 -8.34 16.60 4.41
C GLU A 80 -9.00 15.73 3.33
N LEU A 81 -9.12 14.43 3.62
CA LEU A 81 -9.80 13.45 2.77
C LEU A 81 -11.18 13.14 3.37
N THR A 82 -12.15 12.95 2.50
CA THR A 82 -13.54 12.62 2.84
C THR A 82 -13.96 11.30 2.21
N VAL A 83 -14.90 10.61 2.82
CA VAL A 83 -15.50 9.39 2.30
C VAL A 83 -16.45 9.76 1.15
N ASP A 84 -16.43 8.96 0.10
CA ASP A 84 -17.52 8.89 -0.86
C ASP A 84 -18.60 7.95 -0.28
N GLU A 85 -19.66 8.54 0.25
CA GLU A 85 -20.70 7.81 0.98
C GLU A 85 -21.53 6.88 0.07
N GLU A 86 -21.64 7.20 -1.22
CA GLU A 86 -22.31 6.35 -2.20
C GLU A 86 -21.48 5.08 -2.45
N VAL A 87 -20.20 5.23 -2.74
CA VAL A 87 -19.26 4.12 -2.90
C VAL A 87 -19.17 3.28 -1.62
N PHE A 88 -19.11 3.91 -0.45
CA PHE A 88 -19.10 3.19 0.82
C PHE A 88 -20.34 2.33 1.01
N ALA A 89 -21.53 2.88 0.75
CA ALA A 89 -22.77 2.14 0.89
C ALA A 89 -22.86 0.95 -0.08
N GLU A 90 -22.46 1.13 -1.35
CA GLU A 90 -22.42 0.06 -2.34
C GLU A 90 -21.43 -1.05 -1.98
N GLU A 91 -20.23 -0.70 -1.56
CA GLU A 91 -19.21 -1.66 -1.13
C GLU A 91 -19.66 -2.42 0.12
N MET A 92 -20.28 -1.75 1.09
CA MET A 92 -20.84 -2.42 2.29
C MET A 92 -21.96 -3.39 1.96
N ALA A 93 -22.76 -3.13 0.93
CA ALA A 93 -23.82 -4.01 0.48
C ALA A 93 -23.31 -5.27 -0.24
N THR A 94 -22.10 -5.21 -0.82
CA THR A 94 -21.55 -6.26 -1.70
C THR A 94 -20.28 -6.94 -1.17
N ASN A 95 -19.82 -6.64 0.05
CA ASN A 95 -18.55 -7.08 0.60
C ASN A 95 -18.54 -8.47 1.27
N GLN A 96 -19.46 -9.38 0.89
CA GLN A 96 -19.57 -10.72 1.50
C GLN A 96 -18.25 -11.51 1.48
N ARG A 97 -17.45 -11.36 0.41
CA ARG A 97 -16.14 -12.00 0.32
C ARG A 97 -15.18 -11.48 1.40
N ASN A 98 -15.13 -10.18 1.62
CA ASN A 98 -14.29 -9.58 2.66
C ASN A 98 -14.74 -10.03 4.07
N ARG A 99 -16.05 -10.12 4.31
CA ARG A 99 -16.61 -10.66 5.56
C ARG A 99 -16.19 -12.12 5.78
N ALA A 100 -16.22 -12.95 4.72
CA ALA A 100 -15.78 -14.33 4.80
C ALA A 100 -14.27 -14.45 5.10
N ILE A 101 -13.44 -13.64 4.43
CA ILE A 101 -11.99 -13.60 4.68
C ILE A 101 -11.70 -13.13 6.12
N ALA A 102 -12.37 -12.10 6.62
CA ALA A 102 -12.16 -11.58 7.97
C ALA A 102 -12.52 -12.63 9.05
N ARG A 103 -13.62 -13.36 8.88
CA ARG A 103 -13.99 -14.47 9.77
C ARG A 103 -13.00 -15.65 9.71
N LEU A 104 -12.47 -15.93 8.52
CA LEU A 104 -11.43 -16.93 8.35
C LEU A 104 -10.15 -16.52 9.10
N LEU A 105 -9.72 -15.27 8.96
CA LEU A 105 -8.56 -14.72 9.69
C LEU A 105 -8.77 -14.74 11.22
N GLU A 106 -10.00 -14.45 11.69
CA GLU A 106 -10.36 -14.57 13.10
C GLU A 106 -10.18 -16.01 13.58
N SER A 107 -10.66 -17.01 12.82
CA SER A 107 -10.54 -18.42 13.17
C SER A 107 -9.09 -18.92 13.28
N TYR A 108 -8.17 -18.27 12.59
CA TYR A 108 -6.72 -18.50 12.68
C TYR A 108 -6.01 -17.58 13.70
N GLY A 109 -6.75 -16.76 14.43
CA GLY A 109 -6.20 -15.81 15.42
C GLY A 109 -5.40 -14.65 14.82
N ARG A 110 -5.55 -14.38 13.51
CA ARG A 110 -4.88 -13.28 12.82
C ARG A 110 -5.61 -11.93 12.98
N ILE A 111 -6.90 -11.98 13.26
CA ILE A 111 -7.72 -10.85 13.69
C ILE A 111 -8.25 -11.19 15.08
N THR A 112 -7.92 -10.37 16.08
CA THR A 112 -8.35 -10.52 17.48
C THR A 112 -9.54 -9.66 17.84
N ARG A 113 -9.89 -8.72 16.97
CA ARG A 113 -11.07 -7.85 17.07
C ARG A 113 -12.26 -8.51 16.36
N GLU A 114 -13.47 -8.04 16.65
CA GLU A 114 -14.66 -8.50 15.94
C GLU A 114 -14.54 -8.20 14.43
N PRO A 115 -14.72 -9.22 13.55
CA PRO A 115 -14.52 -9.06 12.10
C PRO A 115 -15.44 -8.05 11.42
N GLY A 116 -16.70 -7.92 11.88
CA GLY A 116 -17.67 -7.01 11.28
C GLY A 116 -17.21 -5.56 11.27
N PRO A 117 -16.89 -4.97 12.42
CA PRO A 117 -16.31 -3.63 12.52
C PRO A 117 -14.98 -3.46 11.76
N VAL A 118 -14.10 -4.46 11.76
CA VAL A 118 -12.84 -4.42 10.99
C VAL A 118 -13.13 -4.28 9.48
N VAL A 119 -14.08 -5.05 8.95
CA VAL A 119 -14.49 -4.95 7.55
C VAL A 119 -15.10 -3.59 7.25
N GLU A 120 -15.89 -3.03 8.15
CA GLU A 120 -16.48 -1.69 7.99
C GLU A 120 -15.41 -0.61 7.89
N VAL A 121 -14.46 -0.58 8.85
CA VAL A 121 -13.34 0.39 8.84
C VAL A 121 -12.49 0.21 7.58
N TYR A 122 -12.20 -1.03 7.20
CA TYR A 122 -11.50 -1.35 5.95
C TYR A 122 -12.25 -0.84 4.71
N THR A 123 -13.57 -1.03 4.65
CA THR A 123 -14.37 -0.57 3.52
C THR A 123 -14.41 0.96 3.48
N ARG A 124 -14.52 1.63 4.62
CA ARG A 124 -14.49 3.09 4.74
C ARG A 124 -13.20 3.70 4.20
N GLN A 125 -12.03 3.13 4.55
CA GLN A 125 -10.74 3.59 4.00
C GLN A 125 -10.62 3.38 2.48
N CYS A 126 -11.21 2.29 1.94
CA CYS A 126 -11.23 2.02 0.50
C CYS A 126 -12.15 2.97 -0.27
N SER A 127 -13.10 3.62 0.42
CA SER A 127 -14.08 4.55 -0.14
C SER A 127 -13.70 6.02 0.03
N LEU A 128 -12.45 6.32 0.39
CA LEU A 128 -11.97 7.70 0.45
C LEU A 128 -11.88 8.30 -0.96
N SER A 129 -12.45 9.49 -1.13
CA SER A 129 -12.40 10.24 -2.37
C SER A 129 -11.02 10.87 -2.56
N VAL A 130 -10.25 10.35 -3.52
CA VAL A 130 -8.90 10.81 -3.84
C VAL A 130 -8.76 11.14 -5.32
N THR A 131 -7.97 12.16 -5.61
CA THR A 131 -7.58 12.52 -6.98
C THR A 131 -6.24 11.89 -7.35
N VAL A 132 -5.88 11.94 -8.62
CA VAL A 132 -4.53 11.56 -9.10
C VAL A 132 -3.45 12.43 -8.45
N THR A 133 -3.74 13.71 -8.20
CA THR A 133 -2.83 14.62 -7.49
C THR A 133 -2.61 14.15 -6.05
N ASP A 134 -3.66 13.80 -5.33
CA ASP A 134 -3.53 13.28 -3.96
C ASP A 134 -2.66 12.01 -3.93
N LEU A 135 -2.94 11.04 -4.81
CA LEU A 135 -2.14 9.82 -4.90
C LEU A 135 -0.67 10.11 -5.24
N SER A 136 -0.41 11.11 -6.10
CA SER A 136 0.96 11.53 -6.41
C SER A 136 1.66 12.12 -5.19
N VAL A 137 1.00 12.97 -4.42
CA VAL A 137 1.54 13.56 -3.18
C VAL A 137 1.77 12.48 -2.11
N MET A 138 0.81 11.57 -1.94
CA MET A 138 0.94 10.44 -1.01
C MET A 138 2.15 9.56 -1.37
N GLY A 139 2.30 9.20 -2.64
CA GLY A 139 3.44 8.43 -3.13
C GLY A 139 4.76 9.22 -3.01
N ALA A 140 4.75 10.52 -3.27
CA ALA A 140 5.91 11.39 -3.13
C ALA A 140 6.34 11.55 -1.66
N THR A 141 5.39 11.50 -0.71
CA THR A 141 5.69 11.46 0.73
C THR A 141 6.52 10.21 1.08
N LEU A 142 6.16 9.04 0.55
CA LEU A 142 6.98 7.83 0.71
C LEU A 142 8.35 7.98 0.02
N ALA A 143 8.39 8.54 -1.19
CA ALA A 143 9.64 8.75 -1.92
C ALA A 143 10.59 9.73 -1.21
N ASN A 144 10.04 10.66 -0.45
CA ASN A 144 10.75 11.72 0.30
C ASN A 144 11.03 11.35 1.76
N GLY A 145 11.13 10.06 2.07
CA GLY A 145 11.46 9.60 3.43
C GLY A 145 10.41 9.93 4.49
N GLY A 146 9.14 10.04 4.08
CA GLY A 146 8.00 10.24 4.98
C GLY A 146 7.65 11.70 5.27
N VAL A 147 8.35 12.65 4.66
CA VAL A 147 8.01 14.08 4.73
C VAL A 147 7.16 14.45 3.52
N ASN A 148 5.95 14.95 3.76
CA ASN A 148 5.06 15.40 2.70
C ASN A 148 5.70 16.59 1.95
N PRO A 149 5.93 16.48 0.62
CA PRO A 149 6.66 17.52 -0.12
C PRO A 149 5.86 18.81 -0.33
N VAL A 150 4.54 18.80 -0.11
CA VAL A 150 3.67 19.97 -0.27
C VAL A 150 3.53 20.73 1.05
N THR A 151 3.31 20.02 2.15
CA THR A 151 3.08 20.65 3.47
C THR A 151 4.34 20.77 4.32
N GLY A 152 5.38 19.99 4.02
CA GLY A 152 6.57 19.87 4.86
C GLY A 152 6.34 19.04 6.15
N GLU A 153 5.17 18.45 6.31
CA GLU A 153 4.83 17.68 7.49
C GLU A 153 5.51 16.31 7.48
N TYR A 154 6.11 15.92 8.62
CA TYR A 154 6.57 14.56 8.87
C TYR A 154 5.37 13.65 9.13
N VAL A 155 5.21 12.61 8.30
CA VAL A 155 4.08 11.67 8.37
C VAL A 155 4.49 10.34 8.99
N VAL A 156 5.56 9.74 8.48
CA VAL A 156 6.15 8.47 8.94
C VAL A 156 7.67 8.51 8.81
N SER A 157 8.39 7.60 9.48
CA SER A 157 9.84 7.53 9.46
C SER A 157 10.39 7.08 8.08
N PRO A 158 11.65 7.44 7.76
CA PRO A 158 12.33 6.93 6.58
C PRO A 158 12.43 5.40 6.57
N GLU A 159 12.54 4.78 7.73
CA GLU A 159 12.57 3.33 7.88
C GLU A 159 11.25 2.69 7.47
N VAL A 160 10.13 3.21 7.94
CA VAL A 160 8.79 2.77 7.53
C VAL A 160 8.55 3.00 6.03
N CYS A 161 9.06 4.10 5.46
CA CYS A 161 9.02 4.32 4.01
C CYS A 161 9.76 3.23 3.25
N ARG A 162 10.99 2.89 3.66
CA ARG A 162 11.80 1.81 3.06
C ARG A 162 11.03 0.50 3.06
N ASP A 163 10.48 0.11 4.21
CA ASP A 163 9.78 -1.16 4.38
C ASP A 163 8.47 -1.19 3.58
N THR A 164 7.72 -0.10 3.57
CA THR A 164 6.51 0.04 2.74
C THR A 164 6.84 -0.07 1.25
N ILE A 165 7.88 0.60 0.77
CA ILE A 165 8.30 0.56 -0.62
C ILE A 165 8.81 -0.85 -1.00
N ALA A 166 9.49 -1.56 -0.09
CA ALA A 166 9.91 -2.94 -0.33
C ALA A 166 8.70 -3.89 -0.50
N VAL A 167 7.66 -3.72 0.31
CA VAL A 167 6.41 -4.48 0.17
C VAL A 167 5.65 -4.09 -1.10
N LEU A 168 5.66 -2.82 -1.50
CA LEU A 168 5.11 -2.39 -2.80
C LEU A 168 5.83 -3.05 -3.98
N ALA A 169 7.16 -3.19 -3.91
CA ALA A 169 7.94 -3.84 -4.95
C ALA A 169 7.58 -5.32 -5.12
N SER A 170 7.43 -6.04 -4.02
CA SER A 170 7.19 -7.49 -4.03
C SER A 170 5.73 -7.89 -4.20
N CYS A 171 4.77 -7.06 -3.75
CA CYS A 171 3.38 -7.43 -3.57
C CYS A 171 2.37 -6.44 -4.14
N GLY A 172 2.76 -5.20 -4.46
CA GLY A 172 1.82 -4.10 -4.72
C GLY A 172 1.00 -4.27 -5.99
N MET A 173 1.47 -5.06 -6.95
CA MET A 173 0.78 -5.40 -8.19
C MET A 173 0.24 -6.84 -8.17
N TYR A 174 -0.03 -7.36 -6.98
CA TYR A 174 -0.57 -8.70 -6.73
C TYR A 174 0.31 -9.80 -7.34
N GLU A 175 -0.29 -10.80 -8.01
CA GLU A 175 0.42 -11.88 -8.69
C GLU A 175 1.35 -11.39 -9.81
N CYS A 176 1.11 -10.19 -10.36
CA CYS A 176 1.89 -9.59 -11.44
C CYS A 176 3.03 -8.67 -10.95
N SER A 177 3.34 -8.64 -9.64
CA SER A 177 4.38 -7.75 -9.11
C SER A 177 5.77 -8.01 -9.71
N GLY A 178 6.13 -9.27 -9.99
CA GLY A 178 7.39 -9.61 -10.65
C GLY A 178 7.49 -9.06 -12.08
N GLU A 179 6.44 -9.27 -12.89
CA GLU A 179 6.34 -8.74 -14.25
C GLU A 179 6.40 -7.21 -14.27
N TRP A 180 5.66 -6.57 -13.37
CA TRP A 180 5.68 -5.12 -13.20
C TRP A 180 7.09 -4.59 -12.87
N MET A 181 7.80 -5.22 -11.93
CA MET A 181 9.16 -4.81 -11.58
C MET A 181 10.14 -5.04 -12.73
N PHE A 182 9.97 -6.12 -13.51
CA PHE A 182 10.77 -6.37 -14.70
C PHE A 182 10.55 -5.32 -15.80
N GLU A 183 9.31 -4.98 -16.11
CA GLU A 183 8.95 -4.07 -17.20
C GLU A 183 9.12 -2.58 -16.86
N ILE A 184 8.82 -2.19 -15.63
CA ILE A 184 8.71 -0.79 -15.21
C ILE A 184 9.76 -0.43 -14.16
N GLY A 185 10.02 -1.33 -13.20
CA GLY A 185 11.08 -1.17 -12.22
C GLY A 185 10.84 -0.10 -11.16
N MET A 186 9.58 0.26 -10.91
CA MET A 186 9.18 1.13 -9.80
C MET A 186 8.23 0.38 -8.86
N PRO A 187 8.48 0.30 -7.55
CA PRO A 187 7.50 -0.17 -6.59
C PRO A 187 6.15 0.52 -6.77
N ALA A 188 5.06 -0.22 -6.81
CA ALA A 188 3.76 0.36 -7.11
C ALA A 188 2.60 -0.35 -6.41
N LYS A 189 1.44 0.32 -6.36
CA LYS A 189 0.16 -0.25 -5.94
C LYS A 189 -0.92 0.06 -6.96
N SER A 190 -1.64 -0.97 -7.37
CA SER A 190 -2.84 -0.85 -8.20
C SER A 190 -4.11 -0.83 -7.35
N GLY A 191 -5.15 -0.21 -7.88
CA GLY A 191 -6.51 -0.27 -7.34
C GLY A 191 -7.51 -0.66 -8.43
N VAL A 192 -8.50 -1.48 -8.07
CA VAL A 192 -9.53 -1.96 -9.02
C VAL A 192 -10.47 -0.86 -9.51
N SER A 193 -10.39 0.34 -8.97
CA SER A 193 -11.02 1.54 -9.55
C SER A 193 -10.31 2.05 -10.81
N GLY A 194 -9.08 1.59 -11.08
CA GLY A 194 -8.25 2.02 -12.20
C GLY A 194 -7.10 2.94 -11.82
N GLY A 195 -6.87 3.15 -10.51
CA GLY A 195 -5.75 3.91 -10.00
C GLY A 195 -4.45 3.10 -9.93
N ILE A 196 -3.31 3.74 -10.18
CA ILE A 196 -1.98 3.23 -9.90
C ILE A 196 -1.19 4.34 -9.23
N VAL A 197 -0.44 4.03 -8.19
CA VAL A 197 0.63 4.86 -7.65
C VAL A 197 1.94 4.09 -7.70
N ALA A 198 2.97 4.67 -8.31
CA ALA A 198 4.32 4.10 -8.41
C ALA A 198 5.33 5.05 -7.77
N VAL A 199 6.28 4.51 -7.02
CA VAL A 199 7.22 5.28 -6.21
C VAL A 199 8.63 5.06 -6.72
N ALA A 200 9.35 6.14 -7.01
CA ALA A 200 10.79 6.13 -7.27
C ALA A 200 11.51 6.73 -6.04
N PRO A 201 12.06 5.92 -5.13
CA PRO A 201 12.63 6.38 -3.87
C PRO A 201 13.69 7.46 -4.07
N GLY A 202 13.62 8.52 -3.27
CA GLY A 202 14.54 9.66 -3.34
C GLY A 202 14.39 10.54 -4.60
N LYS A 203 13.39 10.26 -5.46
CA LYS A 203 13.17 11.02 -6.71
C LYS A 203 11.76 11.60 -6.79
N CYS A 204 10.75 10.77 -6.94
CA CYS A 204 9.35 11.20 -7.15
C CYS A 204 8.36 10.05 -6.98
N ALA A 205 7.08 10.35 -7.15
CA ALA A 205 6.04 9.36 -7.41
C ALA A 205 5.27 9.70 -8.68
N VAL A 206 4.70 8.67 -9.29
CA VAL A 206 3.81 8.77 -10.45
C VAL A 206 2.46 8.20 -10.05
N ALA A 207 1.38 8.93 -10.28
CA ALA A 207 0.03 8.39 -10.18
C ALA A 207 -0.69 8.49 -11.53
N ALA A 208 -1.50 7.49 -11.83
CA ALA A 208 -2.33 7.44 -13.03
C ALA A 208 -3.70 6.88 -12.69
N TYR A 209 -4.73 7.35 -13.39
CA TYR A 209 -6.08 6.83 -13.29
C TYR A 209 -6.66 6.59 -14.67
N ALA A 210 -7.06 5.36 -14.93
CA ALA A 210 -7.77 4.99 -16.17
C ALA A 210 -8.59 3.69 -15.91
N PRO A 211 -9.93 3.75 -15.97
CA PRO A 211 -10.83 2.65 -15.58
C PRO A 211 -10.67 1.32 -16.32
N PRO A 212 -10.29 1.18 -17.61
CA PRO A 212 -10.11 -0.12 -18.24
C PRO A 212 -9.01 -0.93 -17.57
N LEU A 213 -9.38 -2.11 -17.04
CA LEU A 213 -8.51 -3.01 -16.30
C LEU A 213 -8.13 -4.25 -17.12
N ASP A 214 -6.98 -4.83 -16.82
CA ASP A 214 -6.60 -6.17 -17.24
C ASP A 214 -7.25 -7.25 -16.34
N PRO A 215 -7.05 -8.56 -16.63
CA PRO A 215 -7.58 -9.64 -15.82
C PRO A 215 -7.08 -9.66 -14.36
N ALA A 216 -5.92 -9.08 -14.05
CA ALA A 216 -5.38 -8.95 -12.71
C ALA A 216 -5.97 -7.76 -11.93
N GLY A 217 -6.82 -6.94 -12.57
CA GLY A 217 -7.45 -5.77 -11.97
C GLY A 217 -6.58 -4.52 -12.00
N THR A 218 -5.58 -4.46 -12.90
CA THR A 218 -4.67 -3.32 -13.04
C THR A 218 -5.02 -2.48 -14.28
N SER A 219 -4.96 -1.15 -14.15
CA SER A 219 -5.23 -0.22 -15.24
C SER A 219 -4.29 -0.42 -16.44
N VAL A 220 -4.83 -0.80 -17.59
CA VAL A 220 -4.05 -1.02 -18.83
C VAL A 220 -3.35 0.25 -19.30
N ARG A 221 -4.04 1.38 -19.27
CA ARG A 221 -3.48 2.67 -19.67
C ARG A 221 -2.51 3.21 -18.63
N GLY A 222 -2.81 3.03 -17.34
CA GLY A 222 -1.95 3.41 -16.23
C GLY A 222 -0.59 2.72 -16.29
N GLN A 223 -0.55 1.42 -16.61
CA GLN A 223 0.70 0.66 -16.83
C GLN A 223 1.56 1.30 -17.92
N ARG A 224 0.95 1.66 -19.07
CA ARG A 224 1.67 2.29 -20.18
C ARG A 224 2.24 3.65 -19.82
N VAL A 225 1.50 4.45 -19.05
CA VAL A 225 1.99 5.75 -18.53
C VAL A 225 3.17 5.55 -17.61
N CYS A 226 3.08 4.63 -16.65
CA CYS A 226 4.17 4.33 -15.72
C CYS A 226 5.41 3.79 -16.46
N SER A 227 5.23 2.90 -17.44
CA SER A 227 6.33 2.38 -18.27
C SER A 227 7.01 3.50 -19.07
N TYR A 228 6.23 4.37 -19.72
CA TYR A 228 6.77 5.50 -20.48
C TYR A 228 7.56 6.46 -19.58
N LEU A 229 7.00 6.86 -18.44
CA LEU A 229 7.67 7.80 -17.52
C LEU A 229 8.89 7.17 -16.84
N SER A 230 8.82 5.88 -16.48
CA SER A 230 9.97 5.17 -15.93
C SER A 230 11.18 5.23 -16.85
N ARG A 231 10.97 4.94 -18.14
CA ARG A 231 12.03 4.97 -19.16
C ARG A 231 12.50 6.39 -19.47
N SER A 232 11.56 7.32 -19.68
CA SER A 232 11.88 8.69 -20.10
C SER A 232 12.59 9.50 -19.03
N LEU A 233 12.30 9.24 -17.74
CA LEU A 233 12.85 9.98 -16.60
C LEU A 233 13.91 9.21 -15.82
N GLY A 234 14.27 7.98 -16.24
CA GLY A 234 15.27 7.17 -15.54
C GLY A 234 14.83 6.79 -14.13
N LEU A 235 13.57 6.35 -13.95
CA LEU A 235 13.00 6.05 -12.63
C LEU A 235 13.11 4.57 -12.23
N ASN A 236 13.57 3.71 -13.16
CA ASN A 236 13.73 2.28 -12.90
C ASN A 236 14.82 2.06 -11.84
N LEU A 237 14.49 1.35 -10.76
CA LEU A 237 15.41 1.05 -9.65
C LEU A 237 16.58 0.16 -10.05
N PHE A 238 16.41 -0.66 -11.09
CA PHE A 238 17.40 -1.61 -11.55
C PHE A 238 18.25 -1.06 -12.69
N ALA A 239 18.01 0.19 -13.12
CA ALA A 239 18.84 0.82 -14.14
C ALA A 239 20.26 0.96 -13.61
N SER A 240 21.21 0.31 -14.31
CA SER A 240 22.64 0.43 -14.02
C SER A 240 23.34 1.11 -15.20
N ALA A 241 24.12 2.17 -14.91
CA ALA A 241 24.98 2.83 -15.89
C ALA A 241 26.42 2.69 -15.46
N ALA A 242 27.32 2.36 -16.41
CA ALA A 242 28.73 2.31 -16.13
C ALA A 242 29.23 3.70 -15.67
N GLY A 243 29.96 3.77 -14.57
CA GLY A 243 30.59 5.00 -14.06
C GLY A 243 29.80 5.82 -13.06
N GLN A 244 28.61 5.39 -12.65
CA GLN A 244 27.85 6.05 -11.56
C GLN A 244 28.12 5.45 -10.16
N LEU A 245 29.32 5.00 -9.89
CA LEU A 245 29.79 4.87 -8.50
C LEU A 245 30.06 6.31 -8.02
N GLY A 246 29.05 6.96 -7.49
CA GLY A 246 29.24 8.21 -6.74
C GLY A 246 30.33 8.00 -5.68
N HIS A 247 31.05 9.05 -5.33
CA HIS A 247 32.04 9.05 -4.26
C HIS A 247 31.49 8.28 -3.05
N LEU A 248 32.06 7.10 -2.79
CA LEU A 248 31.88 6.45 -1.51
C LEU A 248 32.46 7.42 -0.46
N PRO A 249 31.71 7.76 0.59
CA PRO A 249 32.30 8.51 1.70
C PRO A 249 33.51 7.73 2.19
N GLU A 250 34.64 8.41 2.39
CA GLU A 250 35.84 7.80 2.99
C GLU A 250 35.42 7.18 4.33
N LEU A 251 35.68 5.89 4.48
CA LEU A 251 35.46 5.22 5.76
C LEU A 251 36.36 5.90 6.78
N PRO A 252 35.86 6.28 7.99
CA PRO A 252 36.70 6.80 9.01
C PRO A 252 37.80 5.78 9.33
N ASP A 253 39.04 6.25 9.41
CA ASP A 253 40.19 5.43 9.76
C ASP A 253 39.92 4.64 11.04
N ALA A 254 40.10 3.31 10.94
CA ALA A 254 39.98 2.42 12.08
C ALA A 254 41.12 2.75 13.06
N THR A 255 40.81 3.49 14.13
CA THR A 255 41.67 3.69 15.29
C THR A 255 41.46 2.62 16.33
#